data_aa69b6d25ca29ebb565f2494e4faf95a
#
_entry.id   aa69b6d25ca29ebb565f2494e4faf95a
#
_cell.length_a   1.000
_cell.length_b   1.000
_cell.length_c   1.000
_cell.angle_alpha   90.00
_cell.angle_beta   90.00
_cell.angle_gamma   90.00
#
_symmetry.space_group_name_H-M   'P 1'
#
loop_
_entity.id
_entity.type
_entity.pdbx_description
1 polymer ?
#
loop_
_entity_poly.entity_id
_entity_poly.type
_entity_poly.pdbx_seq_one_letter_code
_entity_poly.pdbx_strand_id
1 'polypeptide(L)'
;MSRVRVQIMNQFDRKSHEYKAIKRYWKLIQQDSRKLSDKRFYRPTFRIHLTNKEILDKLLSYSEDLKHHYNLYRLLLFHFQNKEPDKFFGLIEDNLKQVHPLFQTVFKTFLKDKEKIVNALQLHYSNAKLEATNNLIKLIKRNAFGFRNFENFKKRIFIALNIKKERTKFVLSRA
;
A
#
# COMPACT_ATOMS: atom_id res chain seq x y z
N MET A 1 0.99 -4.01 -9.25
CA MET A 1 1.74 -5.28 -9.53
C MET A 1 0.91 -6.55 -9.49
N SER A 2 0.11 -6.86 -8.44
CA SER A 2 -0.60 -8.15 -8.32
C SER A 2 -1.46 -8.53 -9.54
N ARG A 3 -2.29 -7.61 -10.02
CA ARG A 3 -3.18 -7.88 -11.17
C ARG A 3 -2.39 -8.04 -12.48
N VAL A 4 -1.39 -7.19 -12.73
CA VAL A 4 -0.54 -7.29 -13.93
C VAL A 4 0.21 -8.62 -13.95
N ARG A 5 0.79 -9.04 -12.82
CA ARG A 5 1.41 -10.36 -12.69
C ARG A 5 0.46 -11.49 -13.07
N VAL A 6 -0.80 -11.43 -12.61
CA VAL A 6 -1.80 -12.48 -12.92
C VAL A 6 -2.11 -12.52 -14.41
N GLN A 7 -2.26 -11.36 -15.06
CA GLN A 7 -2.51 -11.30 -16.50
C GLN A 7 -1.32 -11.85 -17.31
N ILE A 8 -0.10 -11.47 -16.95
CA ILE A 8 1.11 -12.00 -17.60
C ILE A 8 1.25 -13.49 -17.34
N MET A 9 0.99 -13.94 -16.11
CA MET A 9 1.01 -15.37 -15.78
C MET A 9 0.03 -16.17 -16.63
N ASN A 10 -1.17 -15.63 -16.91
CA ASN A 10 -2.20 -16.30 -17.70
C ASN A 10 -1.89 -16.35 -19.21
N GLN A 11 -0.85 -15.67 -19.68
CA GLN A 11 -0.34 -15.80 -21.05
C GLN A 11 0.45 -17.10 -21.24
N PHE A 12 0.96 -17.70 -20.14
CA PHE A 12 1.67 -18.97 -20.18
C PHE A 12 0.70 -20.16 -20.06
N ASP A 13 1.07 -21.28 -20.64
CA ASP A 13 0.33 -22.53 -20.42
C ASP A 13 0.32 -22.89 -18.94
N ARG A 14 -0.83 -23.34 -18.41
CA ARG A 14 -1.00 -23.70 -17.00
C ARG A 14 -0.08 -24.84 -16.52
N LYS A 15 0.36 -25.70 -17.44
CA LYS A 15 1.29 -26.81 -17.18
C LYS A 15 2.75 -26.35 -17.26
N SER A 16 3.02 -25.18 -17.85
CA SER A 16 4.38 -24.67 -18.04
C SER A 16 5.10 -24.43 -16.70
N HIS A 17 6.42 -24.42 -16.78
CA HIS A 17 7.28 -24.11 -15.64
C HIS A 17 7.13 -22.66 -15.20
N GLU A 18 7.02 -21.74 -16.14
CA GLU A 18 6.88 -20.30 -15.95
C GLU A 18 5.61 -19.97 -15.18
N TYR A 19 4.46 -20.53 -15.61
CA TYR A 19 3.19 -20.37 -14.92
C TYR A 19 3.28 -20.83 -13.45
N LYS A 20 3.79 -22.04 -13.24
CA LYS A 20 3.92 -22.63 -11.90
C LYS A 20 4.87 -21.83 -11.01
N ALA A 21 5.99 -21.34 -11.57
CA ALA A 21 6.95 -20.53 -10.84
C ALA A 21 6.36 -19.17 -10.44
N ILE A 22 5.75 -18.41 -11.37
CA ILE A 22 5.12 -17.12 -11.09
C ILE A 22 3.97 -17.28 -10.09
N LYS A 23 3.20 -18.37 -10.18
CA LYS A 23 2.11 -18.68 -9.25
C LYS A 23 2.62 -18.97 -7.85
N ARG A 24 3.70 -19.73 -7.71
CA ARG A 24 4.25 -20.16 -6.41
C ARG A 24 4.98 -19.04 -5.69
N TYR A 25 5.79 -18.27 -6.40
CA TYR A 25 6.70 -17.29 -5.81
C TYR A 25 6.23 -15.83 -5.95
N TRP A 26 4.94 -15.61 -6.14
CA TRP A 26 4.34 -14.29 -6.36
C TRP A 26 4.66 -13.25 -5.27
N LYS A 27 4.84 -13.69 -4.03
CA LYS A 27 5.16 -12.81 -2.89
C LYS A 27 6.49 -12.09 -3.08
N LEU A 28 7.46 -12.73 -3.75
CA LEU A 28 8.78 -12.13 -4.01
C LEU A 28 8.68 -10.91 -4.93
N ILE A 29 7.74 -10.91 -5.87
CA ILE A 29 7.49 -9.77 -6.77
C ILE A 29 6.92 -8.56 -6.02
N GLN A 30 6.25 -8.77 -4.90
CA GLN A 30 5.67 -7.70 -4.09
C GLN A 30 6.56 -7.25 -2.93
N GLN A 31 7.46 -8.11 -2.51
CA GLN A 31 8.34 -7.86 -1.38
C GLN A 31 9.42 -6.84 -1.75
N ASP A 32 9.84 -6.05 -0.76
CA ASP A 32 10.98 -5.15 -0.95
C ASP A 32 12.24 -5.97 -1.25
N SER A 33 12.88 -5.69 -2.40
CA SER A 33 14.08 -6.42 -2.84
C SER A 33 15.24 -6.33 -1.85
N ARG A 34 15.31 -5.26 -1.06
CA ARG A 34 16.32 -5.07 0.00
C ARG A 34 16.11 -6.00 1.20
N LYS A 35 14.89 -6.53 1.37
CA LYS A 35 14.51 -7.45 2.46
C LYS A 35 14.49 -8.91 2.03
N LEU A 36 14.89 -9.20 0.79
CA LEU A 36 14.96 -10.58 0.30
C LEU A 36 16.11 -11.32 0.99
N SER A 37 15.81 -12.54 1.47
CA SER A 37 16.80 -13.39 2.11
C SER A 37 17.86 -13.87 1.11
N ASP A 38 19.14 -13.77 1.49
CA ASP A 38 20.28 -14.28 0.73
C ASP A 38 20.60 -15.74 1.06
N LYS A 39 19.82 -16.38 1.96
CA LYS A 39 19.98 -17.80 2.27
C LYS A 39 19.53 -18.66 1.09
N ARG A 40 20.35 -19.63 0.72
CA ARG A 40 20.05 -20.61 -0.32
C ARG A 40 19.26 -21.77 0.24
N PHE A 41 18.17 -22.13 -0.40
CA PHE A 41 17.38 -23.31 -0.09
C PHE A 41 17.09 -24.09 -1.36
N TYR A 42 16.96 -25.40 -1.25
CA TYR A 42 16.52 -26.22 -2.37
C TYR A 42 15.10 -25.82 -2.80
N ARG A 43 14.95 -25.54 -4.08
CA ARG A 43 13.66 -25.12 -4.66
C ARG A 43 13.14 -26.19 -5.62
N PRO A 44 12.16 -27.00 -5.21
CA PRO A 44 11.69 -28.11 -6.05
C PRO A 44 11.21 -27.68 -7.43
N THR A 45 10.64 -26.46 -7.55
CA THR A 45 10.19 -25.91 -8.83
C THR A 45 11.36 -25.73 -9.83
N PHE A 46 12.55 -25.39 -9.34
CA PHE A 46 13.73 -25.14 -10.16
C PHE A 46 14.73 -26.29 -10.11
N ARG A 47 14.54 -27.25 -9.18
CA ARG A 47 15.43 -28.39 -8.91
C ARG A 47 16.88 -27.99 -8.56
N ILE A 48 17.08 -26.79 -8.00
CA ILE A 48 18.38 -26.25 -7.58
C ILE A 48 18.24 -25.44 -6.29
N HIS A 49 19.37 -25.16 -5.64
CA HIS A 49 19.43 -24.26 -4.50
C HIS A 49 19.49 -22.81 -4.97
N LEU A 50 18.53 -21.99 -4.54
CA LEU A 50 18.41 -20.58 -4.92
C LEU A 50 18.14 -19.71 -3.69
N THR A 51 18.67 -18.48 -3.75
CA THR A 51 18.23 -17.36 -2.89
C THR A 51 16.90 -16.80 -3.37
N ASN A 52 16.24 -16.03 -2.55
CA ASN A 52 15.00 -15.35 -2.96
C ASN A 52 15.24 -14.34 -4.10
N LYS A 53 16.43 -13.71 -4.13
CA LYS A 53 16.83 -12.79 -5.18
C LYS A 53 17.00 -13.50 -6.52
N GLU A 54 17.74 -14.62 -6.54
CA GLU A 54 17.93 -15.44 -7.74
C GLU A 54 16.59 -15.97 -8.29
N ILE A 55 15.64 -16.30 -7.40
CA ILE A 55 14.29 -16.69 -7.83
C ILE A 55 13.57 -15.51 -8.49
N LEU A 56 13.61 -14.33 -7.87
CA LEU A 56 13.01 -13.13 -8.43
C LEU A 56 13.57 -12.82 -9.82
N ASP A 57 14.90 -12.85 -9.97
CA ASP A 57 15.56 -12.60 -11.26
C ASP A 57 15.10 -13.61 -12.33
N LYS A 58 14.97 -14.90 -11.97
CA LYS A 58 14.40 -15.91 -12.87
C LYS A 58 12.93 -15.64 -13.24
N LEU A 59 12.09 -15.20 -12.29
CA LEU A 59 10.69 -14.85 -12.59
C LEU A 59 10.60 -13.67 -13.54
N LEU A 60 11.47 -12.67 -13.36
CA LEU A 60 11.50 -11.49 -14.22
C LEU A 60 12.07 -11.78 -15.63
N SER A 61 12.90 -12.82 -15.76
CA SER A 61 13.43 -13.23 -17.06
C SER A 61 12.40 -13.92 -17.95
N TYR A 62 11.27 -14.39 -17.41
CA TYR A 62 10.22 -15.06 -18.20
C TYR A 62 9.40 -14.11 -19.07
N SER A 63 9.36 -12.83 -18.73
CA SER A 63 8.59 -11.83 -19.48
C SER A 63 9.21 -10.45 -19.31
N GLU A 64 9.56 -9.82 -20.45
CA GLU A 64 10.06 -8.44 -20.46
C GLU A 64 8.99 -7.46 -19.94
N ASP A 65 7.71 -7.71 -20.22
CA ASP A 65 6.60 -6.93 -19.66
C ASP A 65 6.58 -6.99 -18.14
N LEU A 66 6.76 -8.19 -17.56
CA LEU A 66 6.80 -8.35 -16.11
C LEU A 66 7.98 -7.61 -15.50
N LYS A 67 9.14 -7.70 -16.13
CA LYS A 67 10.37 -7.04 -15.72
C LYS A 67 10.25 -5.51 -15.78
N HIS A 68 9.73 -5.00 -16.91
CA HIS A 68 9.49 -3.56 -17.09
C HIS A 68 8.56 -3.00 -16.01
N HIS A 69 7.39 -3.61 -15.82
CA HIS A 69 6.41 -3.15 -14.82
C HIS A 69 6.91 -3.34 -13.37
N TYR A 70 7.73 -4.36 -13.12
CA TYR A 70 8.37 -4.54 -11.82
C TYR A 70 9.36 -3.40 -11.53
N ASN A 71 10.24 -3.08 -12.47
CA ASN A 71 11.22 -2.00 -12.32
C ASN A 71 10.54 -0.65 -12.11
N LEU A 72 9.51 -0.34 -12.91
CA LEU A 72 8.72 0.87 -12.76
C LEU A 72 8.04 0.94 -11.38
N TYR A 73 7.44 -0.15 -10.93
CA TYR A 73 6.83 -0.25 -9.61
C TYR A 73 7.86 -0.01 -8.47
N ARG A 74 9.07 -0.55 -8.62
CA ARG A 74 10.17 -0.37 -7.64
C ARG A 74 10.65 1.08 -7.58
N LEU A 75 10.80 1.74 -8.72
CA LEU A 75 11.16 3.15 -8.79
C LEU A 75 10.08 4.05 -8.17
N LEU A 76 8.82 3.79 -8.47
CA LEU A 76 7.71 4.51 -7.84
C LEU A 76 7.69 4.36 -6.31
N LEU A 77 7.88 3.13 -5.82
CA LEU A 77 7.98 2.89 -4.37
C LEU A 77 9.18 3.60 -3.75
N PHE A 78 10.32 3.61 -4.42
CA PHE A 78 11.52 4.29 -3.95
C PHE A 78 11.28 5.79 -3.78
N HIS A 79 10.77 6.49 -4.79
CA HIS A 79 10.47 7.91 -4.72
C HIS A 79 9.37 8.23 -3.71
N PHE A 80 8.35 7.37 -3.60
CA PHE A 80 7.31 7.50 -2.59
C PHE A 80 7.88 7.40 -1.17
N GLN A 81 8.73 6.40 -0.89
CA GLN A 81 9.35 6.20 0.42
C GLN A 81 10.32 7.32 0.80
N ASN A 82 11.04 7.85 -0.18
CA ASN A 82 11.96 8.97 0.00
C ASN A 82 11.26 10.33 0.04
N LYS A 83 9.91 10.36 -0.06
CA LYS A 83 9.12 11.59 -0.07
C LYS A 83 9.54 12.57 -1.19
N GLU A 84 9.78 12.06 -2.36
CA GLU A 84 10.17 12.82 -3.56
C GLU A 84 8.97 12.93 -4.53
N PRO A 85 7.97 13.81 -4.27
CA PRO A 85 6.76 13.87 -5.08
C PRO A 85 7.02 14.24 -6.53
N ASP A 86 7.95 15.15 -6.81
CA ASP A 86 8.23 15.60 -8.17
C ASP A 86 8.75 14.44 -9.04
N LYS A 87 9.70 13.66 -8.52
CA LYS A 87 10.23 12.49 -9.23
C LYS A 87 9.17 11.39 -9.36
N PHE A 88 8.35 11.20 -8.32
CA PHE A 88 7.26 10.23 -8.35
C PHE A 88 6.25 10.55 -9.44
N PHE A 89 5.81 11.81 -9.55
CA PHE A 89 4.84 12.23 -10.56
C PHE A 89 5.46 12.34 -11.96
N GLY A 90 6.70 12.81 -12.08
CA GLY A 90 7.43 12.81 -13.36
C GLY A 90 7.51 11.41 -13.96
N LEU A 91 7.86 10.40 -13.15
CA LEU A 91 7.89 9.01 -13.59
C LEU A 91 6.52 8.48 -14.04
N ILE A 92 5.43 8.92 -13.41
CA ILE A 92 4.06 8.58 -13.81
C ILE A 92 3.69 9.21 -15.14
N GLU A 93 3.99 10.50 -15.32
CA GLU A 93 3.68 11.27 -16.53
C GLU A 93 4.44 10.71 -17.74
N ASP A 94 5.73 10.42 -17.60
CA ASP A 94 6.60 9.89 -18.65
C ASP A 94 6.14 8.50 -19.13
N ASN A 95 5.65 7.67 -18.22
CA ASN A 95 5.28 6.28 -18.53
C ASN A 95 3.79 6.07 -18.78
N LEU A 96 2.94 7.10 -18.67
CA LEU A 96 1.48 6.96 -18.72
C LEU A 96 0.97 6.27 -19.99
N LYS A 97 1.59 6.53 -21.14
CA LYS A 97 1.16 5.98 -22.43
C LYS A 97 1.73 4.58 -22.72
N GLN A 98 2.83 4.20 -22.09
CA GLN A 98 3.58 2.98 -22.42
C GLN A 98 3.29 1.82 -21.47
N VAL A 99 2.63 2.09 -20.33
CA VAL A 99 2.35 1.05 -19.35
C VAL A 99 1.07 0.28 -19.66
N HIS A 100 0.99 -0.91 -19.07
CA HIS A 100 -0.19 -1.76 -19.10
C HIS A 100 -1.47 -1.00 -18.67
N PRO A 101 -2.65 -1.23 -19.28
CA PRO A 101 -3.91 -0.52 -18.95
C PRO A 101 -4.27 -0.47 -17.48
N LEU A 102 -3.95 -1.51 -16.71
CA LEU A 102 -4.14 -1.51 -15.25
C LEU A 102 -3.27 -0.49 -14.52
N PHE A 103 -2.04 -0.25 -15.00
CA PHE A 103 -1.19 0.82 -14.47
C PHE A 103 -1.69 2.19 -14.90
N GLN A 104 -2.15 2.33 -16.16
CA GLN A 104 -2.72 3.58 -16.65
C GLN A 104 -3.90 4.05 -15.79
N THR A 105 -4.80 3.13 -15.42
CA THR A 105 -5.94 3.46 -14.54
C THR A 105 -5.47 3.98 -13.19
N VAL A 106 -4.47 3.34 -12.58
CA VAL A 106 -3.89 3.77 -11.31
C VAL A 106 -3.18 5.11 -11.45
N PHE A 107 -2.41 5.30 -12.51
CA PHE A 107 -1.68 6.54 -12.80
C PHE A 107 -2.64 7.73 -12.99
N LYS A 108 -3.73 7.53 -13.75
CA LYS A 108 -4.78 8.55 -13.89
C LYS A 108 -5.40 8.93 -12.54
N THR A 109 -5.60 7.96 -11.65
CA THR A 109 -6.10 8.23 -10.30
C THR A 109 -5.09 9.03 -9.48
N PHE A 110 -3.80 8.67 -9.54
CA PHE A 110 -2.75 9.42 -8.85
C PHE A 110 -2.61 10.85 -9.36
N LEU A 111 -2.70 11.07 -10.66
CA LEU A 111 -2.67 12.41 -11.26
C LEU A 111 -3.89 13.24 -10.86
N LYS A 112 -5.08 12.63 -10.80
CA LYS A 112 -6.30 13.29 -10.32
C LYS A 112 -6.17 13.76 -8.87
N ASP A 113 -5.55 12.96 -8.01
CA ASP A 113 -5.37 13.26 -6.59
C ASP A 113 -3.96 13.79 -6.26
N LYS A 114 -3.24 14.34 -7.26
CA LYS A 114 -1.83 14.79 -7.16
C LYS A 114 -1.59 15.67 -5.93
N GLU A 115 -2.37 16.73 -5.76
CA GLU A 115 -2.22 17.66 -4.63
C GLU A 115 -2.35 16.97 -3.27
N LYS A 116 -3.32 16.07 -3.13
CA LYS A 116 -3.55 15.33 -1.88
C LYS A 116 -2.37 14.41 -1.57
N ILE A 117 -1.82 13.76 -2.59
CA ILE A 117 -0.68 12.85 -2.46
C ILE A 117 0.60 13.65 -2.12
N VAL A 118 0.83 14.78 -2.80
CA VAL A 118 1.96 15.67 -2.51
C VAL A 118 1.88 16.15 -1.06
N ASN A 119 0.73 16.64 -0.61
CA ASN A 119 0.53 17.05 0.77
C ASN A 119 0.76 15.90 1.76
N ALA A 120 0.30 14.68 1.44
CA ALA A 120 0.52 13.52 2.30
C ALA A 120 2.00 13.10 2.38
N LEU A 121 2.79 13.34 1.34
CA LEU A 121 4.22 13.04 1.32
C LEU A 121 5.05 14.11 2.02
N GLN A 122 4.70 15.38 1.87
CA GLN A 122 5.45 16.51 2.42
C GLN A 122 5.10 16.81 3.87
N LEU A 123 3.83 16.66 4.25
CA LEU A 123 3.36 16.92 5.60
C LEU A 123 3.63 15.72 6.52
N HIS A 124 4.04 16.01 7.75
CA HIS A 124 4.31 14.97 8.77
C HIS A 124 3.05 14.38 9.41
N TYR A 125 1.90 14.48 8.76
CA TYR A 125 0.65 13.90 9.25
C TYR A 125 0.60 12.41 8.95
N SER A 126 0.38 11.59 9.97
CA SER A 126 0.13 10.16 9.79
C SER A 126 -1.33 9.84 10.12
N ASN A 127 -1.92 8.91 9.38
CA ASN A 127 -3.27 8.39 9.67
C ASN A 127 -3.33 7.61 10.99
N ALA A 128 -2.17 7.24 11.58
CA ALA A 128 -2.12 6.45 12.81
C ALA A 128 -2.88 7.11 13.97
N LYS A 129 -2.77 8.44 14.12
CA LYS A 129 -3.50 9.19 15.15
C LYS A 129 -5.00 9.19 14.88
N LEU A 130 -5.42 9.32 13.62
CA LEU A 130 -6.82 9.26 13.21
C LEU A 130 -7.40 7.86 13.41
N GLU A 131 -6.65 6.82 13.04
CA GLU A 131 -7.04 5.42 13.23
C GLU A 131 -7.16 5.07 14.71
N ALA A 132 -6.21 5.49 15.55
CA ALA A 132 -6.27 5.32 17.00
C ALA A 132 -7.53 6.01 17.58
N THR A 133 -7.83 7.24 17.15
CA THR A 133 -9.03 7.98 17.55
C THR A 133 -10.31 7.24 17.12
N ASN A 134 -10.38 6.78 15.88
CA ASN A 134 -11.53 6.03 15.37
C ASN A 134 -11.72 4.70 16.12
N ASN A 135 -10.65 4.01 16.47
CA ASN A 135 -10.72 2.78 17.25
C ASN A 135 -11.21 3.05 18.69
N LEU A 136 -10.75 4.14 19.31
CA LEU A 136 -11.24 4.57 20.61
C LEU A 136 -12.74 4.90 20.57
N ILE A 137 -13.20 5.62 19.55
CA ILE A 137 -14.63 5.93 19.34
C ILE A 137 -15.45 4.64 19.22
N LYS A 138 -14.99 3.67 18.44
CA LYS A 138 -15.63 2.36 18.31
C LYS A 138 -15.67 1.61 19.64
N LEU A 139 -14.61 1.68 20.43
CA LEU A 139 -14.53 1.06 21.74
C LEU A 139 -15.53 1.68 22.72
N ILE A 140 -15.60 3.03 22.77
CA ILE A 140 -16.57 3.78 23.59
C ILE A 140 -18.02 3.35 23.25
N LYS A 141 -18.33 3.28 21.93
CA LYS A 141 -19.66 2.84 21.47
C LYS A 141 -19.98 1.41 21.90
N ARG A 142 -19.01 0.51 21.81
CA ARG A 142 -19.16 -0.92 22.15
C ARG A 142 -19.36 -1.10 23.66
N ASN A 143 -18.53 -0.46 24.49
CA ASN A 143 -18.59 -0.59 25.94
C ASN A 143 -19.88 -0.01 26.55
N ALA A 144 -20.54 0.91 25.85
CA ALA A 144 -21.81 1.47 26.25
C ALA A 144 -23.03 0.75 25.64
N PHE A 145 -22.82 -0.42 24.98
CA PHE A 145 -23.87 -1.14 24.25
C PHE A 145 -24.64 -0.25 23.24
N GLY A 146 -23.99 0.81 22.76
CA GLY A 146 -24.55 1.84 21.90
C GLY A 146 -25.01 3.09 22.68
N PHE A 147 -25.42 4.09 21.92
CA PHE A 147 -25.95 5.34 22.46
C PHE A 147 -27.26 5.69 21.75
N ARG A 148 -28.31 5.95 22.51
CA ARG A 148 -29.56 6.46 21.97
C ARG A 148 -29.51 7.96 21.66
N ASN A 149 -28.69 8.71 22.38
CA ASN A 149 -28.54 10.15 22.23
C ASN A 149 -27.12 10.46 21.73
N PHE A 150 -27.06 11.13 20.55
CA PHE A 150 -25.80 11.50 19.90
C PHE A 150 -24.98 12.50 20.73
N GLU A 151 -25.61 13.46 21.40
CA GLU A 151 -24.91 14.46 22.23
C GLU A 151 -24.21 13.80 23.44
N ASN A 152 -24.82 12.80 24.04
CA ASN A 152 -24.18 12.03 25.11
C ASN A 152 -22.99 11.20 24.60
N PHE A 153 -23.11 10.62 23.40
CA PHE A 153 -22.01 9.94 22.76
C PHE A 153 -20.84 10.89 22.47
N LYS A 154 -21.14 12.05 21.91
CA LYS A 154 -20.17 13.11 21.61
C LYS A 154 -19.44 13.59 22.89
N LYS A 155 -20.18 13.83 23.97
CA LYS A 155 -19.58 14.19 25.28
C LYS A 155 -18.62 13.13 25.78
N ARG A 156 -18.99 11.86 25.70
CA ARG A 156 -18.11 10.74 26.08
C ARG A 156 -16.83 10.69 25.26
N ILE A 157 -16.91 10.89 23.95
CA ILE A 157 -15.74 10.95 23.07
C ILE A 157 -14.82 12.10 23.49
N PHE A 158 -15.38 13.28 23.74
CA PHE A 158 -14.57 14.44 24.12
C PHE A 158 -13.87 14.26 25.47
N ILE A 159 -14.54 13.67 26.43
CA ILE A 159 -13.94 13.34 27.74
C ILE A 159 -12.81 12.33 27.54
N ALA A 160 -13.05 11.25 26.79
CA ALA A 160 -12.07 10.19 26.56
C ALA A 160 -10.83 10.67 25.78
N LEU A 161 -10.99 11.64 24.88
CA LEU A 161 -9.89 12.23 24.11
C LEU A 161 -9.17 13.36 24.88
N ASN A 162 -9.55 13.63 26.11
CA ASN A 162 -9.00 14.72 26.92
C ASN A 162 -9.00 16.07 26.19
N ILE A 163 -10.00 16.27 25.33
CA ILE A 163 -10.16 17.52 24.60
C ILE A 163 -10.60 18.58 25.59
N LYS A 164 -9.64 19.31 26.14
CA LYS A 164 -9.91 20.51 26.96
C LYS A 164 -10.60 21.52 26.07
N LYS A 165 -11.89 21.69 26.26
CA LYS A 165 -12.64 22.65 25.48
C LYS A 165 -12.85 23.93 26.24
N GLU A 166 -12.64 25.02 25.57
CA GLU A 166 -13.18 26.32 25.97
C GLU A 166 -14.70 26.26 26.25
N ARG A 167 -15.41 25.37 25.55
CA ARG A 167 -16.86 25.10 25.76
C ARG A 167 -17.22 24.44 27.11
N THR A 168 -16.31 23.79 27.81
CA THR A 168 -16.62 23.24 29.15
C THR A 168 -16.75 24.35 30.20
N LYS A 169 -16.09 25.48 30.01
CA LYS A 169 -16.28 26.67 30.88
C LYS A 169 -17.69 27.25 30.76
N PHE A 170 -18.30 27.17 29.57
CA PHE A 170 -19.66 27.69 29.34
C PHE A 170 -20.77 26.82 29.92
N VAL A 171 -20.56 25.52 30.07
CA VAL A 171 -21.56 24.58 30.61
C VAL A 171 -21.57 24.62 32.12
N LEU A 172 -20.42 24.85 32.78
CA LEU A 172 -20.29 24.93 34.24
C LEU A 172 -20.68 26.31 34.80
N SER A 173 -20.73 27.34 33.98
CA SER A 173 -21.17 28.69 34.38
C SER A 173 -22.69 28.90 34.35
N ARG A 174 -23.46 27.85 34.00
CA ARG A 174 -24.94 27.88 33.96
C ARG A 174 -25.59 26.86 34.91
N ALA A 175 -24.87 26.40 35.91
CA ALA A 175 -25.43 25.60 36.99
C ALA A 175 -25.72 26.46 38.22
#